data_cf25d3013946e83807818ab2913de99b
#
_entry.id   cf25d3013946e83807818ab2913de99b
#
_cell.length_a   1.000
_cell.length_b   1.000
_cell.length_c   1.000
_cell.angle_alpha   90.00
_cell.angle_beta   90.00
_cell.angle_gamma   90.00
#
_symmetry.space_group_name_H-M   'P 1'
#
loop_
_entity.id
_entity.type
_entity.pdbx_description
1 polymer ?
#
loop_
_entity_poly.entity_id
_entity_poly.type
_entity_poly.pdbx_seq_one_letter_code
_entity_poly.pdbx_strand_id
1 'polypeptide(L)'
;MSQADGGPPQPAARTGPARLLIVAIAEGVIVAALVIALIVVSVRRGGGTADASPAAGPADAGTAMCPAIPVANQILPSIVTISASRGVQSGTGSGQVFRDGGYILTNDHVISPGVGGTISVQYSDGHSSAAVLVGRDPSTDLAVLKASDEAKGYPVIGLGSSAGLQVGQPVVALGAPLGLASTVTSGIVSALDRYVPVPGDGVTHHLIGAIQTDAAINPGNSGGALVDCAGKLVGVNAAIATVPNEAGVGGGGSVGLGFAIPIDLANPIADELIRTGKPGHPTTGLQLQEIPPALAKASGAPSGLFVLAATGPGAKAGLKAGDVITAVDGAPAVSSEQIVVATLTRKVGDTLELTYVRAGTSATTSLTLAAP
;
A
#
# COMPACT_ATOMS: atom_id res chain seq x y z
N MET A 1 -7.61 -61.90 52.78
CA MET A 1 -8.04 -63.18 52.20
C MET A 1 -8.92 -62.90 51.00
N SER A 2 -8.46 -63.12 49.84
CA SER A 2 -8.88 -63.95 48.71
C SER A 2 -8.06 -63.59 47.51
N GLN A 3 -7.36 -64.54 47.00
CA GLN A 3 -6.57 -64.54 45.77
C GLN A 3 -7.51 -64.54 44.57
N ALA A 4 -7.12 -63.85 43.50
CA ALA A 4 -7.66 -64.04 42.14
C ALA A 4 -6.49 -64.24 41.16
N ASP A 5 -6.52 -65.43 40.54
CA ASP A 5 -5.58 -65.95 39.57
C ASP A 5 -5.36 -65.08 38.35
N GLY A 6 -4.10 -64.87 37.98
CA GLY A 6 -3.67 -64.32 36.72
C GLY A 6 -3.21 -65.46 35.79
N GLY A 7 -3.96 -65.66 34.70
CA GLY A 7 -3.52 -66.53 33.61
C GLY A 7 -2.43 -65.85 32.74
N PRO A 8 -1.51 -66.65 32.13
CA PRO A 8 -0.39 -66.08 31.33
C PRO A 8 -0.81 -65.50 30.04
N PRO A 9 -0.15 -64.45 29.53
CA PRO A 9 -0.46 -63.82 28.23
C PRO A 9 -0.04 -64.75 27.08
N GLN A 10 -0.91 -64.83 26.06
CA GLN A 10 -0.62 -65.51 24.80
C GLN A 10 0.47 -64.78 24.00
N PRO A 11 1.38 -65.52 23.35
CA PRO A 11 2.43 -64.90 22.54
C PRO A 11 1.88 -64.34 21.20
N ALA A 12 2.20 -63.09 20.94
CA ALA A 12 1.92 -62.44 19.66
C ALA A 12 2.68 -63.14 18.50
N ALA A 13 1.97 -63.44 17.43
CA ALA A 13 2.54 -64.08 16.25
C ALA A 13 3.58 -63.14 15.59
N ARG A 14 4.85 -63.53 15.65
CA ARG A 14 5.95 -62.84 14.94
C ARG A 14 5.85 -63.16 13.44
N THR A 15 5.49 -62.15 12.63
CA THR A 15 5.65 -62.22 11.17
C THR A 15 7.14 -62.19 10.84
N GLY A 16 7.70 -63.29 10.32
CA GLY A 16 9.12 -63.42 10.03
C GLY A 16 9.59 -62.47 8.91
N PRO A 17 10.89 -62.08 8.90
CA PRO A 17 11.48 -61.09 7.99
C PRO A 17 11.34 -61.44 6.50
N ALA A 18 11.12 -62.71 6.15
CA ALA A 18 10.93 -63.14 4.79
C ALA A 18 9.62 -62.63 4.13
N ARG A 19 8.52 -62.49 4.90
CA ARG A 19 7.25 -61.99 4.36
C ARG A 19 7.31 -60.47 4.09
N LEU A 20 8.01 -59.67 4.91
CA LEU A 20 8.24 -58.27 4.70
C LEU A 20 9.09 -57.99 3.43
N LEU A 21 10.11 -58.82 3.19
CA LEU A 21 10.97 -58.71 2.02
C LEU A 21 10.20 -59.00 0.69
N ILE A 22 9.32 -60.00 0.71
CA ILE A 22 8.50 -60.34 -0.48
C ILE A 22 7.49 -59.23 -0.83
N VAL A 23 6.87 -58.62 0.19
CA VAL A 23 5.94 -57.49 -0.02
C VAL A 23 6.68 -56.28 -0.57
N ALA A 24 7.84 -55.91 -0.03
CA ALA A 24 8.64 -54.78 -0.50
C ALA A 24 9.15 -54.96 -1.94
N ILE A 25 9.51 -56.18 -2.35
CA ILE A 25 9.90 -56.51 -3.74
C ILE A 25 8.69 -56.41 -4.69
N ALA A 26 7.52 -56.88 -4.28
CA ALA A 26 6.31 -56.80 -5.08
C ALA A 26 5.86 -55.35 -5.29
N GLU A 27 5.91 -54.51 -4.30
CA GLU A 27 5.61 -53.03 -4.44
C GLU A 27 6.61 -52.34 -5.34
N GLY A 28 7.91 -52.64 -5.21
CA GLY A 28 8.95 -52.08 -6.08
C GLY A 28 8.76 -52.42 -7.58
N VAL A 29 8.34 -53.67 -7.88
CA VAL A 29 8.06 -54.10 -9.26
C VAL A 29 6.82 -53.42 -9.86
N ILE A 30 5.77 -53.21 -9.03
CA ILE A 30 4.56 -52.53 -9.44
C ILE A 30 4.85 -51.02 -9.76
N VAL A 31 5.63 -50.36 -8.92
CA VAL A 31 6.02 -48.97 -9.15
C VAL A 31 6.89 -48.81 -10.39
N ALA A 32 7.85 -49.73 -10.62
CA ALA A 32 8.68 -49.75 -11.81
C ALA A 32 7.86 -49.95 -13.09
N ALA A 33 6.87 -50.88 -13.08
CA ALA A 33 5.98 -51.13 -14.17
C ALA A 33 5.09 -49.92 -14.52
N LEU A 34 4.59 -49.20 -13.49
CA LEU A 34 3.80 -47.97 -13.66
C LEU A 34 4.63 -46.83 -14.26
N VAL A 35 5.88 -46.67 -13.84
CA VAL A 35 6.79 -45.66 -14.38
C VAL A 35 7.12 -45.94 -15.84
N ILE A 36 7.39 -47.22 -16.20
CA ILE A 36 7.63 -47.64 -17.60
C ILE A 36 6.38 -47.41 -18.44
N ALA A 37 5.19 -47.74 -17.95
CA ALA A 37 3.93 -47.48 -18.64
C ALA A 37 3.69 -45.98 -18.90
N LEU A 38 4.01 -45.12 -17.92
CA LEU A 38 3.93 -43.66 -18.06
C LEU A 38 4.90 -43.13 -19.11
N ILE A 39 6.13 -43.63 -19.15
CA ILE A 39 7.15 -43.26 -20.15
C ILE A 39 6.70 -43.71 -21.55
N VAL A 40 6.19 -44.92 -21.70
CA VAL A 40 5.71 -45.46 -23.01
C VAL A 40 4.51 -44.66 -23.50
N VAL A 41 3.58 -44.24 -22.64
CA VAL A 41 2.44 -43.39 -23.02
C VAL A 41 2.91 -41.98 -23.42
N SER A 42 3.92 -41.44 -22.75
CA SER A 42 4.50 -40.12 -23.09
C SER A 42 5.24 -40.15 -24.42
N VAL A 43 5.99 -41.21 -24.73
CA VAL A 43 6.72 -41.39 -25.99
C VAL A 43 5.77 -41.64 -27.16
N ARG A 44 4.65 -42.39 -26.97
CA ARG A 44 3.65 -42.65 -28.04
C ARG A 44 2.77 -41.43 -28.36
N ARG A 45 2.68 -40.42 -27.45
CA ARG A 45 1.98 -39.15 -27.72
C ARG A 45 2.84 -38.12 -28.45
N GLY A 46 4.15 -38.35 -28.60
CA GLY A 46 5.10 -37.42 -29.23
C GLY A 46 5.32 -37.62 -30.75
N GLY A 47 4.60 -38.54 -31.41
CA GLY A 47 4.81 -38.85 -32.80
C GLY A 47 3.62 -38.46 -33.70
N GLY A 48 3.34 -37.19 -33.82
CA GLY A 48 2.39 -36.65 -34.79
C GLY A 48 2.97 -35.35 -35.38
N THR A 49 3.71 -35.50 -36.50
CA THR A 49 4.07 -34.35 -37.34
C THR A 49 2.81 -33.86 -38.05
N ALA A 50 2.24 -32.79 -37.53
CA ALA A 50 1.32 -31.95 -38.27
C ALA A 50 2.00 -30.59 -38.41
N ASP A 51 2.49 -30.29 -39.60
CA ASP A 51 2.81 -28.92 -40.01
C ASP A 51 1.53 -28.10 -39.93
N ALA A 52 1.38 -27.40 -38.80
CA ALA A 52 0.50 -26.26 -38.67
C ALA A 52 1.38 -25.10 -38.22
N SER A 53 1.75 -24.24 -39.17
CA SER A 53 2.19 -22.87 -38.82
C SER A 53 1.15 -22.29 -37.86
N PRO A 54 1.50 -21.91 -36.62
CA PRO A 54 0.57 -21.15 -35.81
C PRO A 54 0.43 -19.79 -36.50
N ALA A 55 -0.78 -19.49 -36.98
CA ALA A 55 -1.17 -18.10 -37.22
C ALA A 55 -0.84 -17.34 -35.92
N ALA A 56 0.08 -16.38 -36.00
CA ALA A 56 0.36 -15.46 -34.92
C ALA A 56 -0.95 -14.71 -34.67
N GLY A 57 -1.69 -15.17 -33.66
CA GLY A 57 -2.71 -14.36 -33.03
C GLY A 57 -2.04 -13.12 -32.47
N PRO A 58 -2.77 -12.00 -32.32
CA PRO A 58 -2.19 -10.80 -31.71
C PRO A 58 -1.59 -11.22 -30.37
N ALA A 59 -0.29 -11.02 -30.22
CA ALA A 59 0.38 -11.18 -28.94
C ALA A 59 -0.38 -10.30 -27.94
N ASP A 60 -0.99 -10.92 -26.95
CA ASP A 60 -1.61 -10.26 -25.82
C ASP A 60 -0.52 -9.40 -25.16
N ALA A 61 -0.53 -8.09 -25.44
CA ALA A 61 0.41 -7.14 -24.88
C ALA A 61 0.23 -6.95 -23.36
N GLY A 62 -0.64 -7.76 -22.73
CA GLY A 62 -1.09 -7.61 -21.35
C GLY A 62 -0.40 -8.47 -20.30
N THR A 63 0.48 -9.43 -20.67
CA THR A 63 0.99 -10.44 -19.71
C THR A 63 2.50 -10.45 -19.53
N ALA A 64 3.26 -9.66 -20.27
CA ALA A 64 4.71 -9.57 -20.07
C ALA A 64 5.02 -8.57 -18.95
N MET A 65 5.86 -8.98 -17.97
CA MET A 65 6.44 -8.08 -16.97
C MET A 65 7.12 -6.89 -17.66
N CYS A 66 7.12 -5.72 -17.02
CA CYS A 66 7.84 -4.57 -17.54
C CYS A 66 9.31 -4.93 -17.83
N PRO A 67 9.90 -4.42 -18.93
CA PRO A 67 11.32 -4.52 -19.16
C PRO A 67 12.04 -3.64 -18.13
N ALA A 68 12.37 -4.21 -16.97
CA ALA A 68 12.85 -3.46 -15.81
C ALA A 68 14.15 -2.68 -16.10
N ILE A 69 15.07 -3.22 -16.93
CA ILE A 69 16.34 -2.54 -17.23
C ILE A 69 16.13 -1.22 -17.98
N PRO A 70 15.41 -1.15 -19.12
CA PRO A 70 15.13 0.12 -19.78
C PRO A 70 14.40 1.12 -18.89
N VAL A 71 13.40 0.67 -18.13
CA VAL A 71 12.63 1.52 -17.19
C VAL A 71 13.57 2.08 -16.11
N ALA A 72 14.41 1.24 -15.51
CA ALA A 72 15.39 1.66 -14.52
C ALA A 72 16.34 2.73 -15.08
N ASN A 73 16.96 2.46 -16.24
CA ASN A 73 17.91 3.40 -16.88
C ASN A 73 17.26 4.75 -17.19
N GLN A 74 15.97 4.76 -17.53
CA GLN A 74 15.22 5.99 -17.81
C GLN A 74 14.91 6.77 -16.55
N ILE A 75 14.55 6.10 -15.45
CA ILE A 75 13.92 6.75 -14.28
C ILE A 75 14.92 7.02 -13.16
N LEU A 76 15.94 6.17 -12.96
CA LEU A 76 16.90 6.34 -11.87
C LEU A 76 17.58 7.73 -11.84
N PRO A 77 17.88 8.39 -12.98
CA PRO A 77 18.42 9.76 -12.94
C PRO A 77 17.47 10.80 -12.32
N SER A 78 16.14 10.50 -12.25
CA SER A 78 15.15 11.36 -11.59
C SER A 78 14.98 11.05 -10.11
N ILE A 79 15.53 9.93 -9.60
CA ILE A 79 15.35 9.48 -8.21
C ILE A 79 16.48 10.02 -7.35
N VAL A 80 16.14 10.48 -6.15
CA VAL A 80 17.09 11.00 -5.18
C VAL A 80 16.96 10.28 -3.85
N THR A 81 18.08 10.17 -3.11
CA THR A 81 18.07 9.87 -1.68
C THR A 81 17.84 11.17 -0.92
N ILE A 82 16.96 11.14 0.07
CA ILE A 82 16.70 12.26 0.95
C ILE A 82 17.24 11.92 2.35
N SER A 83 17.96 12.86 2.93
CA SER A 83 18.38 12.82 4.33
C SER A 83 17.87 14.07 5.03
N ALA A 84 17.12 13.89 6.11
CA ALA A 84 16.56 14.96 6.89
C ALA A 84 16.97 14.78 8.36
N SER A 85 17.46 15.83 9.02
CA SER A 85 17.94 15.72 10.40
C SER A 85 17.73 17.00 11.21
N ARG A 86 17.41 16.80 12.52
CA ARG A 86 17.30 17.87 13.49
C ARG A 86 17.75 17.37 14.87
N GLY A 87 18.89 17.85 15.33
CA GLY A 87 19.49 17.36 16.56
C GLY A 87 19.83 15.87 16.47
N VAL A 88 19.21 15.05 17.33
CA VAL A 88 19.39 13.58 17.33
C VAL A 88 18.37 12.84 16.45
N GLN A 89 17.37 13.54 15.97
CA GLN A 89 16.35 12.95 15.09
C GLN A 89 16.84 12.96 13.64
N SER A 90 16.62 11.88 12.91
CA SER A 90 16.95 11.78 11.49
C SER A 90 15.96 10.91 10.77
N GLY A 91 15.73 11.21 9.50
CA GLY A 91 14.94 10.44 8.56
C GLY A 91 15.72 10.27 7.27
N THR A 92 15.54 9.13 6.62
CA THR A 92 16.12 8.84 5.30
C THR A 92 15.09 8.13 4.46
N GLY A 93 15.01 8.49 3.19
CA GLY A 93 14.13 7.88 2.22
C GLY A 93 14.46 8.33 0.82
N SER A 94 13.51 8.23 -0.07
CA SER A 94 13.64 8.54 -1.48
C SER A 94 12.77 9.74 -1.88
N GLY A 95 13.03 10.28 -3.05
CA GLY A 95 12.18 11.25 -3.73
C GLY A 95 12.41 11.18 -5.22
N GLN A 96 11.59 11.93 -5.98
CA GLN A 96 11.77 12.09 -7.41
C GLN A 96 11.75 13.56 -7.80
N VAL A 97 12.61 13.94 -8.75
CA VAL A 97 12.52 15.26 -9.39
C VAL A 97 11.21 15.34 -10.13
N PHE A 98 10.30 16.17 -9.61
CA PHE A 98 8.88 16.16 -9.97
C PHE A 98 8.46 17.32 -10.85
N ARG A 99 9.12 18.49 -10.68
CA ARG A 99 8.91 19.70 -11.50
C ARG A 99 10.24 20.37 -11.78
N ASP A 100 10.29 21.13 -12.86
CA ASP A 100 11.42 22.01 -13.18
C ASP A 100 11.72 22.97 -12.03
N GLY A 101 13.00 23.37 -11.93
CA GLY A 101 13.46 24.25 -10.85
C GLY A 101 13.77 23.52 -9.55
N GLY A 102 13.97 22.19 -9.61
CA GLY A 102 14.45 21.38 -8.51
C GLY A 102 13.40 20.98 -7.48
N TYR A 103 12.13 20.98 -7.84
CA TYR A 103 11.08 20.48 -6.94
C TYR A 103 11.10 18.96 -6.91
N ILE A 104 11.14 18.42 -5.70
CA ILE A 104 11.22 17.00 -5.41
C ILE A 104 9.99 16.59 -4.61
N LEU A 105 9.27 15.58 -5.09
CA LEU A 105 8.15 14.97 -4.39
C LEU A 105 8.65 13.79 -3.56
N THR A 106 8.15 13.67 -2.32
CA THR A 106 8.48 12.61 -1.38
C THR A 106 7.36 12.40 -0.38
N ASN A 107 7.53 11.48 0.58
CA ASN A 107 6.61 11.32 1.70
C ASN A 107 6.92 12.29 2.86
N ASP A 108 5.87 12.64 3.59
CA ASP A 108 5.99 13.46 4.80
C ASP A 108 6.81 12.79 5.89
N HIS A 109 6.57 11.51 6.16
CA HIS A 109 7.29 10.77 7.21
C HIS A 109 8.80 10.68 6.94
N VAL A 110 9.25 10.78 5.68
CA VAL A 110 10.69 10.81 5.33
C VAL A 110 11.35 12.07 5.86
N ILE A 111 10.65 13.21 5.80
CA ILE A 111 11.25 14.52 6.16
C ILE A 111 10.83 15.00 7.54
N SER A 112 9.76 14.45 8.12
CA SER A 112 9.19 14.92 9.39
C SER A 112 10.21 14.98 10.54
N PRO A 113 11.18 14.01 10.69
CA PRO A 113 12.19 14.10 11.74
C PRO A 113 13.17 15.28 11.59
N GLY A 114 13.32 15.79 10.36
CA GLY A 114 14.22 16.90 10.02
C GLY A 114 13.56 18.25 9.85
N VAL A 115 12.26 18.39 10.12
CA VAL A 115 11.56 19.68 9.98
C VAL A 115 12.13 20.72 10.93
N GLY A 116 12.56 21.85 10.37
CA GLY A 116 13.26 22.91 11.12
C GLY A 116 14.74 22.64 11.37
N GLY A 117 15.30 21.59 10.77
CA GLY A 117 16.73 21.25 10.74
C GLY A 117 17.31 21.32 9.35
N THR A 118 18.14 20.33 8.98
CA THR A 118 18.80 20.25 7.67
C THR A 118 18.17 19.16 6.81
N ILE A 119 17.96 19.47 5.53
CA ILE A 119 17.53 18.51 4.52
C ILE A 119 18.53 18.55 3.39
N SER A 120 18.96 17.39 2.92
CA SER A 120 19.83 17.23 1.74
C SER A 120 19.27 16.16 0.83
N VAL A 121 19.59 16.30 -0.44
CA VAL A 121 19.29 15.31 -1.48
C VAL A 121 20.57 14.85 -2.12
N GLN A 122 20.66 13.57 -2.46
CA GLN A 122 21.74 12.97 -3.22
C GLN A 122 21.18 12.34 -4.48
N TYR A 123 21.73 12.71 -5.61
CA TYR A 123 21.36 12.20 -6.93
C TYR A 123 22.04 10.87 -7.23
N SER A 124 21.58 10.21 -8.29
CA SER A 124 22.07 8.86 -8.69
C SER A 124 23.55 8.80 -9.06
N ASP A 125 24.16 9.92 -9.42
CA ASP A 125 25.60 10.04 -9.73
C ASP A 125 26.47 10.33 -8.49
N GLY A 126 25.84 10.44 -7.30
CA GLY A 126 26.52 10.74 -6.04
C GLY A 126 26.62 12.24 -5.71
N HIS A 127 26.25 13.15 -6.64
CA HIS A 127 26.19 14.58 -6.34
C HIS A 127 25.15 14.85 -5.24
N SER A 128 25.47 15.77 -4.34
CA SER A 128 24.57 16.14 -3.23
C SER A 128 24.27 17.63 -3.24
N SER A 129 23.04 17.97 -2.95
CA SER A 129 22.55 19.35 -2.81
C SER A 129 21.83 19.54 -1.49
N ALA A 130 21.93 20.73 -0.90
CA ALA A 130 21.02 21.13 0.15
C ALA A 130 19.61 21.28 -0.42
N ALA A 131 18.60 21.02 0.41
CA ALA A 131 17.21 21.23 0.02
C ALA A 131 16.43 21.96 1.11
N VAL A 132 15.39 22.67 0.71
CA VAL A 132 14.47 23.34 1.63
C VAL A 132 13.08 22.73 1.50
N LEU A 133 12.37 22.66 2.63
CA LEU A 133 10.98 22.26 2.65
C LEU A 133 10.11 23.36 2.02
N VAL A 134 9.40 23.03 0.95
CA VAL A 134 8.43 23.93 0.29
C VAL A 134 7.08 23.83 1.01
N GLY A 135 6.61 22.61 1.25
CA GLY A 135 5.37 22.34 1.96
C GLY A 135 5.23 20.85 2.28
N ARG A 136 4.38 20.56 3.25
CA ARG A 136 4.11 19.19 3.70
C ARG A 136 2.64 19.00 4.00
N ASP A 137 2.17 17.79 3.80
CA ASP A 137 0.85 17.31 4.13
C ASP A 137 0.95 16.01 4.94
N PRO A 138 1.03 16.10 6.26
CA PRO A 138 1.10 14.92 7.11
C PRO A 138 -0.12 13.99 6.96
N SER A 139 -1.30 14.53 6.61
CA SER A 139 -2.52 13.73 6.52
C SER A 139 -2.48 12.75 5.34
N THR A 140 -1.93 13.16 4.20
CA THR A 140 -1.80 12.32 3.01
C THR A 140 -0.41 11.72 2.83
N ASP A 141 0.50 11.98 3.79
CA ASP A 141 1.90 11.53 3.75
C ASP A 141 2.68 12.05 2.54
N LEU A 142 2.48 13.32 2.17
CA LEU A 142 3.17 13.95 1.05
C LEU A 142 3.99 15.16 1.50
N ALA A 143 5.13 15.37 0.84
CA ALA A 143 5.95 16.57 1.02
C ALA A 143 6.62 16.97 -0.28
N VAL A 144 6.86 18.27 -0.44
CA VAL A 144 7.63 18.85 -1.55
C VAL A 144 8.84 19.57 -1.00
N LEU A 145 9.99 19.22 -1.54
CA LEU A 145 11.27 19.88 -1.31
C LEU A 145 11.69 20.69 -2.55
N LYS A 146 12.59 21.63 -2.34
CA LYS A 146 13.28 22.32 -3.43
C LYS A 146 14.78 22.21 -3.22
N ALA A 147 15.48 21.58 -4.16
CA ALA A 147 16.94 21.49 -4.17
C ALA A 147 17.57 22.85 -4.48
N SER A 148 18.67 23.18 -3.79
CA SER A 148 19.34 24.47 -3.93
C SER A 148 20.06 24.65 -5.27
N ASP A 149 20.43 23.56 -5.93
CA ASP A 149 21.02 23.52 -7.27
C ASP A 149 19.97 23.44 -8.39
N GLU A 150 18.68 23.54 -8.02
CA GLU A 150 17.54 23.46 -8.94
C GLU A 150 17.49 22.12 -9.74
N ALA A 151 18.17 21.07 -9.26
CA ALA A 151 18.30 19.77 -9.93
C ALA A 151 18.77 19.90 -11.40
N LYS A 152 19.65 20.85 -11.67
CA LYS A 152 20.18 21.09 -13.04
C LYS A 152 20.91 19.86 -13.55
N GLY A 153 20.49 19.41 -14.74
CA GLY A 153 21.08 18.22 -15.39
C GLY A 153 20.36 16.91 -15.03
N TYR A 154 19.40 16.92 -14.11
CA TYR A 154 18.60 15.74 -13.75
C TYR A 154 17.21 15.84 -14.38
N PRO A 155 16.71 14.76 -14.99
CA PRO A 155 15.43 14.78 -15.68
C PRO A 155 14.26 14.85 -14.67
N VAL A 156 13.21 15.58 -15.08
CA VAL A 156 11.92 15.53 -14.39
C VAL A 156 11.23 14.23 -14.76
N ILE A 157 10.70 13.50 -13.75
CA ILE A 157 9.96 12.26 -13.99
C ILE A 157 8.67 12.53 -14.76
N GLY A 158 8.40 11.74 -15.79
CA GLY A 158 7.17 11.87 -16.55
C GLY A 158 5.97 11.38 -15.78
N LEU A 159 4.89 12.17 -15.70
CA LEU A 159 3.65 11.77 -15.03
C LEU A 159 2.84 10.82 -15.91
N GLY A 160 2.26 9.80 -15.27
CA GLY A 160 1.22 8.93 -15.79
C GLY A 160 -0.14 9.27 -15.19
N SER A 161 -1.03 8.28 -15.12
CA SER A 161 -2.31 8.35 -14.43
C SER A 161 -2.53 7.08 -13.64
N SER A 162 -3.01 7.21 -12.42
CA SER A 162 -3.40 6.07 -11.57
C SER A 162 -4.84 5.63 -11.81
N ALA A 163 -5.70 6.48 -12.37
CA ALA A 163 -7.11 6.17 -12.63
C ALA A 163 -7.32 5.06 -13.67
N GLY A 164 -6.36 4.87 -14.59
CA GLY A 164 -6.43 3.83 -15.63
C GLY A 164 -5.77 2.50 -15.25
N LEU A 165 -5.20 2.38 -14.05
CA LEU A 165 -4.53 1.17 -13.62
C LEU A 165 -5.51 0.00 -13.48
N GLN A 166 -5.01 -1.21 -13.75
CA GLN A 166 -5.76 -2.44 -13.62
C GLN A 166 -5.03 -3.42 -12.71
N VAL A 167 -5.78 -4.20 -11.93
CA VAL A 167 -5.20 -5.31 -11.14
C VAL A 167 -4.55 -6.31 -12.10
N GLY A 168 -3.33 -6.71 -11.78
CA GLY A 168 -2.48 -7.53 -12.65
C GLY A 168 -1.57 -6.72 -13.58
N GLN A 169 -1.76 -5.41 -13.72
CA GLN A 169 -0.89 -4.55 -14.54
C GLN A 169 0.52 -4.51 -13.97
N PRO A 170 1.57 -4.77 -14.80
CA PRO A 170 2.95 -4.69 -14.36
C PRO A 170 3.37 -3.26 -13.96
N VAL A 171 4.15 -3.16 -12.90
CA VAL A 171 4.72 -1.90 -12.38
C VAL A 171 6.15 -2.11 -11.91
N VAL A 172 6.90 -1.02 -11.81
CA VAL A 172 8.26 -0.99 -11.29
C VAL A 172 8.31 0.02 -10.14
N ALA A 173 8.80 -0.40 -8.98
CA ALA A 173 9.07 0.47 -7.85
C ALA A 173 10.56 0.83 -7.81
N LEU A 174 10.84 2.13 -7.69
CA LEU A 174 12.19 2.67 -7.63
C LEU A 174 12.37 3.50 -6.36
N GLY A 175 13.55 3.39 -5.76
CA GLY A 175 13.97 4.18 -4.62
C GLY A 175 15.49 4.24 -4.55
N ALA A 176 16.01 5.05 -3.63
CA ALA A 176 17.44 5.22 -3.40
C ALA A 176 17.75 5.09 -1.90
N PRO A 177 17.54 3.89 -1.30
CA PRO A 177 17.79 3.69 0.12
C PRO A 177 19.27 3.88 0.47
N LEU A 178 19.54 4.59 1.57
CA LEU A 178 20.85 4.68 2.23
C LEU A 178 21.99 5.29 1.40
N GLY A 179 21.72 5.96 0.29
CA GLY A 179 22.77 6.58 -0.54
C GLY A 179 23.74 5.59 -1.19
N LEU A 180 23.45 4.27 -1.15
CA LEU A 180 24.41 3.24 -1.57
C LEU A 180 24.16 2.64 -2.95
N ALA A 181 22.99 2.61 -3.43
CA ALA A 181 22.62 2.23 -4.80
C ALA A 181 21.11 2.35 -4.92
N SER A 182 20.66 2.83 -6.04
CA SER A 182 19.25 2.84 -6.40
C SER A 182 18.68 1.42 -6.34
N THR A 183 17.54 1.26 -5.73
CA THR A 183 16.82 -0.01 -5.65
C THR A 183 15.70 -0.01 -6.69
N VAL A 184 15.65 -1.06 -7.48
CA VAL A 184 14.59 -1.29 -8.47
C VAL A 184 13.97 -2.65 -8.20
N THR A 185 12.66 -2.67 -8.02
CA THR A 185 11.88 -3.90 -7.89
C THR A 185 10.74 -3.89 -8.87
N SER A 186 10.35 -5.04 -9.39
CA SER A 186 9.21 -5.18 -10.30
C SER A 186 8.15 -6.08 -9.70
N GLY A 187 6.91 -5.82 -10.04
CA GLY A 187 5.75 -6.57 -9.62
C GLY A 187 4.54 -6.15 -10.42
N ILE A 188 3.37 -6.36 -9.85
CA ILE A 188 2.08 -6.00 -10.44
C ILE A 188 1.26 -5.13 -9.49
N VAL A 189 0.24 -4.49 -9.99
CA VAL A 189 -0.85 -3.94 -9.20
C VAL A 189 -1.63 -5.11 -8.61
N SER A 190 -1.55 -5.32 -7.29
CA SER A 190 -2.23 -6.42 -6.59
C SER A 190 -3.67 -6.06 -6.23
N ALA A 191 -3.93 -4.79 -5.93
CA ALA A 191 -5.27 -4.24 -5.66
C ALA A 191 -5.25 -2.72 -5.85
N LEU A 192 -6.42 -2.13 -5.97
CA LEU A 192 -6.65 -0.69 -6.08
C LEU A 192 -7.62 -0.23 -4.97
N ASP A 193 -7.75 1.08 -4.83
CA ASP A 193 -8.70 1.75 -3.94
C ASP A 193 -8.60 1.29 -2.46
N ARG A 194 -7.36 1.04 -1.99
CA ARG A 194 -7.14 0.70 -0.59
C ARG A 194 -7.10 1.95 0.27
N TYR A 195 -7.78 1.87 1.41
CA TYR A 195 -7.56 2.81 2.50
C TYR A 195 -6.64 2.17 3.54
N VAL A 196 -5.51 2.84 3.81
CA VAL A 196 -4.51 2.33 4.76
C VAL A 196 -4.14 3.45 5.73
N PRO A 197 -4.65 3.41 6.97
CA PRO A 197 -4.18 4.32 8.01
C PRO A 197 -2.81 3.83 8.51
N VAL A 198 -1.81 4.72 8.46
CA VAL A 198 -0.45 4.45 8.90
C VAL A 198 -0.15 5.32 10.11
N PRO A 199 -0.03 4.77 11.33
CA PRO A 199 0.37 5.54 12.51
C PRO A 199 1.76 6.12 12.31
N GLY A 200 1.90 7.43 12.55
CA GLY A 200 3.16 8.16 12.51
C GLY A 200 3.44 8.88 13.84
N ASP A 201 4.44 9.73 13.86
CA ASP A 201 4.89 10.49 15.03
C ASP A 201 3.85 11.56 15.46
N GLY A 202 2.80 11.13 16.16
CA GLY A 202 1.72 12.00 16.65
C GLY A 202 0.66 12.36 15.64
N VAL A 203 0.72 11.77 14.42
CA VAL A 203 -0.29 11.94 13.38
C VAL A 203 -0.57 10.57 12.72
N THR A 204 -1.78 10.36 12.24
CA THR A 204 -2.08 9.23 11.36
C THR A 204 -2.01 9.72 9.92
N HIS A 205 -1.17 9.09 9.11
CA HIS A 205 -1.16 9.28 7.67
C HIS A 205 -2.26 8.43 7.04
N HIS A 206 -2.98 8.97 6.08
CA HIS A 206 -4.09 8.29 5.43
C HIS A 206 -3.76 8.04 3.95
N LEU A 207 -3.38 6.81 3.61
CA LEU A 207 -3.19 6.43 2.21
C LEU A 207 -4.57 6.13 1.62
N ILE A 208 -5.07 7.07 0.81
CA ILE A 208 -6.41 7.02 0.22
C ILE A 208 -6.32 6.54 -1.21
N GLY A 209 -7.20 5.61 -1.59
CA GLY A 209 -7.18 5.01 -2.93
C GLY A 209 -5.87 4.30 -3.25
N ALA A 210 -5.11 3.87 -2.22
CA ALA A 210 -3.75 3.38 -2.37
C ALA A 210 -3.67 2.23 -3.36
N ILE A 211 -2.62 2.28 -4.19
CA ILE A 211 -2.24 1.20 -5.10
C ILE A 211 -1.49 0.16 -4.26
N GLN A 212 -2.03 -1.05 -4.18
CA GLN A 212 -1.33 -2.18 -3.58
C GLN A 212 -0.50 -2.89 -4.64
N THR A 213 0.76 -3.21 -4.34
CA THR A 213 1.67 -3.92 -5.25
C THR A 213 2.47 -4.99 -4.49
N ASP A 214 2.85 -6.04 -5.19
CA ASP A 214 3.81 -7.06 -4.73
C ASP A 214 5.26 -6.71 -5.11
N ALA A 215 5.49 -5.66 -5.90
CA ALA A 215 6.82 -5.07 -6.05
C ALA A 215 7.40 -4.77 -4.66
N ALA A 216 8.60 -5.28 -4.36
CA ALA A 216 9.15 -5.21 -3.01
C ALA A 216 9.45 -3.74 -2.63
N ILE A 217 8.60 -3.18 -1.76
CA ILE A 217 8.82 -1.89 -1.11
C ILE A 217 9.41 -2.18 0.26
N ASN A 218 10.57 -1.60 0.54
CA ASN A 218 11.31 -1.76 1.80
C ASN A 218 11.64 -0.38 2.38
N PRO A 219 11.99 -0.28 3.67
CA PRO A 219 12.48 0.97 4.26
C PRO A 219 13.57 1.60 3.40
N GLY A 220 13.39 2.89 3.09
CA GLY A 220 14.23 3.64 2.16
C GLY A 220 13.63 3.82 0.76
N ASN A 221 12.71 2.96 0.30
CA ASN A 221 11.96 3.19 -0.94
C ASN A 221 10.82 4.21 -0.76
N SER A 222 10.41 4.49 0.49
CA SER A 222 9.38 5.49 0.81
C SER A 222 9.73 6.84 0.20
N GLY A 223 8.76 7.47 -0.44
CA GLY A 223 8.90 8.71 -1.20
C GLY A 223 9.42 8.52 -2.62
N GLY A 224 9.88 7.33 -2.99
CA GLY A 224 10.30 7.00 -4.35
C GLY A 224 9.14 6.74 -5.30
N ALA A 225 9.44 6.36 -6.53
CA ALA A 225 8.48 6.24 -7.61
C ALA A 225 7.92 4.83 -7.76
N LEU A 226 6.61 4.71 -7.99
CA LEU A 226 5.97 3.58 -8.65
C LEU A 226 5.66 4.01 -10.08
N VAL A 227 6.20 3.28 -11.07
CA VAL A 227 6.02 3.62 -12.49
C VAL A 227 5.40 2.47 -13.28
N ASP A 228 4.73 2.82 -14.37
CA ASP A 228 4.27 1.85 -15.36
C ASP A 228 5.41 1.37 -16.28
N CYS A 229 5.12 0.47 -17.23
CA CYS A 229 6.10 -0.06 -18.18
C CYS A 229 6.65 0.99 -19.17
N ALA A 230 6.01 2.15 -19.30
CA ALA A 230 6.50 3.28 -20.08
C ALA A 230 7.36 4.25 -19.26
N GLY A 231 7.64 3.93 -17.99
CA GLY A 231 8.39 4.78 -17.07
C GLY A 231 7.61 6.03 -16.62
N LYS A 232 6.27 5.99 -16.65
CA LYS A 232 5.45 7.09 -16.17
C LYS A 232 5.10 6.88 -14.70
N LEU A 233 5.23 7.94 -13.90
CA LEU A 233 4.89 7.93 -12.48
C LEU A 233 3.40 7.69 -12.30
N VAL A 234 3.03 6.59 -11.67
CA VAL A 234 1.63 6.23 -11.36
C VAL A 234 1.35 6.28 -9.85
N GLY A 235 2.38 6.30 -9.02
CA GLY A 235 2.23 6.44 -7.57
C GLY A 235 3.55 6.80 -6.86
N VAL A 236 3.42 7.23 -5.60
CA VAL A 236 4.54 7.49 -4.69
C VAL A 236 4.60 6.35 -3.68
N ASN A 237 5.70 5.60 -3.66
CA ASN A 237 5.88 4.51 -2.70
C ASN A 237 5.81 5.06 -1.26
N ALA A 238 4.97 4.49 -0.40
CA ALA A 238 4.72 5.07 0.92
C ALA A 238 4.94 4.09 2.07
N ALA A 239 4.26 2.96 2.08
CA ALA A 239 4.19 2.07 3.23
C ALA A 239 4.31 0.60 2.84
N ILE A 240 4.65 -0.21 3.84
CA ILE A 240 4.60 -1.67 3.76
C ILE A 240 3.74 -2.20 4.91
N ALA A 241 2.97 -3.25 4.64
CA ALA A 241 2.50 -4.10 5.73
C ALA A 241 3.68 -4.97 6.17
N THR A 242 4.07 -4.85 7.43
CA THR A 242 5.09 -5.72 8.03
C THR A 242 4.41 -6.79 8.87
N VAL A 243 4.92 -8.02 8.82
CA VAL A 243 4.50 -9.04 9.77
C VAL A 243 5.12 -8.69 11.12
N PRO A 244 4.31 -8.52 12.19
CA PRO A 244 4.85 -8.36 13.52
C PRO A 244 5.71 -9.56 13.88
N ASN A 245 6.88 -9.32 14.49
CA ASN A 245 7.68 -10.39 15.10
C ASN A 245 6.96 -10.98 16.33
N GLU A 246 7.53 -12.01 16.96
CA GLU A 246 6.96 -12.65 18.16
C GLU A 246 6.72 -11.67 19.33
N ALA A 247 7.39 -10.51 19.32
CA ALA A 247 7.19 -9.45 20.31
C ALA A 247 6.12 -8.43 19.90
N GLY A 248 5.39 -8.65 18.77
CA GLY A 248 4.36 -7.74 18.26
C GLY A 248 4.92 -6.47 17.61
N VAL A 249 6.23 -6.38 17.41
CA VAL A 249 6.89 -5.23 16.78
C VAL A 249 6.98 -5.49 15.28
N GLY A 250 6.44 -4.61 14.46
CA GLY A 250 6.63 -4.62 13.01
C GLY A 250 8.12 -4.45 12.70
N GLY A 251 8.71 -5.33 11.92
CA GLY A 251 10.17 -5.32 11.72
C GLY A 251 10.65 -6.40 10.78
N GLY A 252 10.04 -6.53 9.63
CA GLY A 252 10.53 -7.36 8.52
C GLY A 252 10.60 -6.55 7.25
N GLY A 253 11.27 -7.09 6.23
CA GLY A 253 11.18 -6.55 4.87
C GLY A 253 9.79 -6.76 4.27
N SER A 254 9.65 -6.41 2.99
CA SER A 254 8.41 -6.58 2.24
C SER A 254 7.95 -8.05 2.27
N VAL A 255 6.67 -8.23 2.55
CA VAL A 255 5.97 -9.52 2.49
C VAL A 255 5.06 -9.61 1.26
N GLY A 256 5.33 -8.81 0.22
CA GLY A 256 4.49 -8.70 -0.97
C GLY A 256 3.26 -7.80 -0.79
N LEU A 257 3.25 -6.97 0.23
CA LEU A 257 2.19 -6.01 0.53
C LEU A 257 2.80 -4.60 0.61
N GLY A 258 3.10 -4.03 -0.54
CA GLY A 258 3.52 -2.64 -0.68
C GLY A 258 2.35 -1.75 -1.04
N PHE A 259 2.39 -0.47 -0.62
CA PHE A 259 1.39 0.53 -0.94
C PHE A 259 2.03 1.78 -1.49
N ALA A 260 1.39 2.36 -2.53
CA ALA A 260 1.78 3.64 -3.10
C ALA A 260 0.60 4.60 -3.14
N ILE A 261 0.87 5.88 -2.89
CA ILE A 261 -0.11 6.97 -3.00
C ILE A 261 -0.34 7.22 -4.49
N PRO A 262 -1.59 7.15 -4.99
CA PRO A 262 -1.88 7.36 -6.42
C PRO A 262 -1.41 8.73 -6.90
N ILE A 263 -0.84 8.79 -8.10
CA ILE A 263 -0.34 10.06 -8.65
C ILE A 263 -1.46 11.06 -8.91
N ASP A 264 -2.67 10.59 -9.26
CA ASP A 264 -3.81 11.47 -9.50
C ASP A 264 -4.31 12.16 -8.20
N LEU A 265 -3.98 11.58 -7.02
CA LEU A 265 -4.14 12.23 -5.71
C LEU A 265 -2.91 13.08 -5.36
N ALA A 266 -1.70 12.56 -5.55
CA ALA A 266 -0.47 13.22 -5.11
C ALA A 266 -0.14 14.48 -5.93
N ASN A 267 -0.41 14.47 -7.24
CA ASN A 267 -0.08 15.57 -8.14
C ASN A 267 -0.77 16.90 -7.77
N PRO A 268 -2.10 16.98 -7.61
CA PRO A 268 -2.75 18.24 -7.22
C PRO A 268 -2.35 18.72 -5.82
N ILE A 269 -2.11 17.81 -4.88
CA ILE A 269 -1.61 18.16 -3.54
C ILE A 269 -0.21 18.76 -3.65
N ALA A 270 0.71 18.13 -4.39
CA ALA A 270 2.06 18.63 -4.58
C ALA A 270 2.08 20.01 -5.23
N ASP A 271 1.25 20.25 -6.28
CA ASP A 271 1.12 21.55 -6.92
C ASP A 271 0.54 22.60 -5.96
N GLU A 272 -0.37 22.21 -5.06
CA GLU A 272 -0.86 23.09 -4.00
C GLU A 272 0.22 23.43 -2.98
N LEU A 273 1.00 22.44 -2.52
CA LEU A 273 2.13 22.66 -1.62
C LEU A 273 3.18 23.60 -2.25
N ILE A 274 3.45 23.47 -3.56
CA ILE A 274 4.35 24.37 -4.27
C ILE A 274 3.82 25.81 -4.25
N ARG A 275 2.51 26.00 -4.45
CA ARG A 275 1.87 27.31 -4.55
C ARG A 275 1.65 27.97 -3.21
N THR A 276 1.30 27.23 -2.16
CA THR A 276 0.80 27.76 -0.88
C THR A 276 1.65 27.43 0.34
N GLY A 277 2.53 26.42 0.22
CA GLY A 277 3.33 25.89 1.32
C GLY A 277 2.55 24.97 2.28
N LYS A 278 1.24 24.80 2.09
CA LYS A 278 0.38 23.98 2.97
C LYS A 278 -0.80 23.40 2.21
N PRO A 279 -1.35 22.23 2.67
CA PRO A 279 -2.53 21.64 2.07
C PRO A 279 -3.79 22.46 2.39
N GLY A 280 -4.75 22.47 1.48
CA GLY A 280 -6.04 23.14 1.61
C GLY A 280 -7.19 22.20 1.92
N HIS A 281 -6.97 21.16 2.75
CA HIS A 281 -8.02 20.21 3.06
C HIS A 281 -9.20 20.87 3.77
N PRO A 282 -10.42 20.66 3.29
CA PRO A 282 -11.60 21.22 3.94
C PRO A 282 -11.91 20.50 5.25
N THR A 283 -12.71 21.14 6.09
CA THR A 283 -13.18 20.59 7.36
C THR A 283 -14.69 20.38 7.38
N THR A 284 -15.13 19.37 8.12
CA THR A 284 -16.53 19.16 8.49
C THR A 284 -16.92 19.92 9.75
N GLY A 285 -15.97 20.33 10.59
CA GLY A 285 -16.22 20.89 11.92
C GLY A 285 -16.84 19.88 12.89
N LEU A 286 -16.74 18.58 12.63
CA LEU A 286 -17.26 17.51 13.48
C LEU A 286 -16.13 16.85 14.27
N GLN A 287 -16.38 16.61 15.56
CA GLN A 287 -15.59 15.69 16.37
C GLN A 287 -16.41 14.41 16.53
N LEU A 288 -15.87 13.30 16.07
CA LEU A 288 -16.59 12.05 15.96
C LEU A 288 -15.91 10.95 16.76
N GLN A 289 -16.71 10.04 17.28
CA GLN A 289 -16.27 8.80 17.91
C GLN A 289 -17.02 7.62 17.32
N GLU A 290 -16.31 6.60 16.92
CA GLU A 290 -16.93 5.37 16.43
C GLU A 290 -17.67 4.64 17.57
N ILE A 291 -18.87 4.15 17.30
CA ILE A 291 -19.60 3.28 18.20
C ILE A 291 -19.27 1.84 17.79
N PRO A 292 -18.50 1.07 18.62
CA PRO A 292 -18.22 -0.32 18.30
C PRO A 292 -19.50 -1.12 18.09
N PRO A 293 -19.60 -1.98 17.05
CA PRO A 293 -20.82 -2.75 16.76
C PRO A 293 -21.33 -3.58 17.95
N ALA A 294 -20.41 -4.12 18.75
CA ALA A 294 -20.75 -4.86 19.96
C ALA A 294 -21.45 -3.97 21.01
N LEU A 295 -20.99 -2.72 21.18
CA LEU A 295 -21.60 -1.76 22.09
C LEU A 295 -22.96 -1.29 21.57
N ALA A 296 -23.09 -0.98 20.28
CA ALA A 296 -24.36 -0.64 19.64
C ALA A 296 -25.41 -1.73 19.87
N LYS A 297 -25.03 -2.99 19.63
CA LYS A 297 -25.91 -4.15 19.85
C LYS A 297 -26.31 -4.31 21.32
N ALA A 298 -25.37 -4.14 22.25
CA ALA A 298 -25.62 -4.32 23.68
C ALA A 298 -26.52 -3.21 24.27
N SER A 299 -26.40 -1.97 23.78
CA SER A 299 -27.13 -0.80 24.27
C SER A 299 -28.45 -0.53 23.52
N GLY A 300 -28.69 -1.21 22.38
CA GLY A 300 -29.79 -0.89 21.48
C GLY A 300 -29.63 0.46 20.76
N ALA A 301 -28.43 1.06 20.81
CA ALA A 301 -28.11 2.28 20.08
C ALA A 301 -27.87 1.98 18.59
N PRO A 302 -28.07 2.96 17.68
CA PRO A 302 -27.69 2.80 16.29
C PRO A 302 -26.18 2.66 16.17
N SER A 303 -25.73 1.79 15.25
CA SER A 303 -24.32 1.75 14.84
C SER A 303 -24.00 3.01 14.05
N GLY A 304 -22.77 3.56 14.21
CA GLY A 304 -22.37 4.74 13.47
C GLY A 304 -21.33 5.58 14.20
N LEU A 305 -21.27 6.87 13.82
CA LEU A 305 -20.33 7.84 14.35
C LEU A 305 -21.06 8.77 15.33
N PHE A 306 -20.73 8.67 16.60
CA PHE A 306 -21.25 9.56 17.64
C PHE A 306 -20.64 10.94 17.52
N VAL A 307 -21.45 11.98 17.45
CA VAL A 307 -21.02 13.37 17.40
C VAL A 307 -20.72 13.86 18.81
N LEU A 308 -19.43 14.03 19.12
CA LEU A 308 -18.97 14.62 20.38
C LEU A 308 -19.15 16.15 20.38
N ALA A 309 -18.86 16.77 19.23
CA ALA A 309 -19.04 18.21 19.04
C ALA A 309 -19.28 18.51 17.56
N ALA A 310 -20.04 19.55 17.28
CA ALA A 310 -20.25 20.10 15.95
C ALA A 310 -20.01 21.62 15.99
N THR A 311 -19.11 22.09 15.14
CA THR A 311 -18.75 23.50 14.96
C THR A 311 -18.82 23.89 13.50
N GLY A 312 -18.67 25.14 13.14
CA GLY A 312 -18.54 25.57 11.75
C GLY A 312 -19.55 24.90 10.80
N PRO A 313 -19.07 24.13 9.79
CA PRO A 313 -19.92 23.43 8.82
C PRO A 313 -20.92 22.45 9.45
N GLY A 314 -20.47 21.62 10.40
CA GLY A 314 -21.34 20.64 11.06
C GLY A 314 -22.47 21.28 11.83
N ALA A 315 -22.19 22.37 12.59
CA ALA A 315 -23.21 23.12 13.29
C ALA A 315 -24.18 23.84 12.33
N LYS A 316 -23.66 24.39 11.22
CA LYS A 316 -24.51 25.00 10.17
C LYS A 316 -25.41 23.99 9.48
N ALA A 317 -24.97 22.75 9.33
CA ALA A 317 -25.80 21.64 8.84
C ALA A 317 -26.84 21.16 9.87
N GLY A 318 -26.88 21.75 11.07
CA GLY A 318 -27.84 21.42 12.12
C GLY A 318 -27.44 20.21 12.98
N LEU A 319 -26.24 19.66 12.83
CA LEU A 319 -25.73 18.58 13.68
C LEU A 319 -25.35 19.11 15.06
N LYS A 320 -25.47 18.26 16.09
CA LYS A 320 -25.24 18.60 17.49
C LYS A 320 -24.54 17.44 18.20
N ALA A 321 -23.89 17.73 19.31
CA ALA A 321 -23.42 16.69 20.22
C ALA A 321 -24.59 15.76 20.62
N GLY A 322 -24.34 14.47 20.64
CA GLY A 322 -25.35 13.44 20.93
C GLY A 322 -26.04 12.84 19.68
N ASP A 323 -25.84 13.40 18.49
CA ASP A 323 -26.28 12.76 17.25
C ASP A 323 -25.44 11.51 16.95
N VAL A 324 -26.01 10.54 16.26
CA VAL A 324 -25.29 9.40 15.72
C VAL A 324 -25.43 9.42 14.19
N ILE A 325 -24.35 9.68 13.47
CA ILE A 325 -24.32 9.62 12.02
C ILE A 325 -24.31 8.14 11.62
N THR A 326 -25.32 7.70 10.87
CA THR A 326 -25.51 6.31 10.47
C THR A 326 -25.21 6.05 9.01
N ALA A 327 -25.17 7.10 8.17
CA ALA A 327 -24.71 6.99 6.78
C ALA A 327 -24.03 8.29 6.31
N VAL A 328 -23.07 8.15 5.40
CA VAL A 328 -22.38 9.21 4.67
C VAL A 328 -22.55 8.91 3.19
N ASP A 329 -23.14 9.84 2.43
CA ASP A 329 -23.45 9.71 1.00
C ASP A 329 -24.19 8.39 0.68
N GLY A 330 -25.12 8.01 1.52
CA GLY A 330 -25.92 6.79 1.40
C GLY A 330 -25.22 5.50 1.84
N ALA A 331 -23.91 5.52 2.07
CA ALA A 331 -23.16 4.36 2.58
C ALA A 331 -23.22 4.30 4.12
N PRO A 332 -23.36 3.11 4.76
CA PRO A 332 -23.34 2.98 6.21
C PRO A 332 -22.07 3.58 6.84
N ALA A 333 -22.23 4.42 7.86
CA ALA A 333 -21.13 5.07 8.57
C ALA A 333 -20.55 4.13 9.64
N VAL A 334 -19.79 3.12 9.22
CA VAL A 334 -19.20 2.10 10.12
C VAL A 334 -17.89 2.52 10.75
N SER A 335 -17.19 3.49 10.15
CA SER A 335 -15.95 4.07 10.64
C SER A 335 -15.85 5.55 10.27
N SER A 336 -14.92 6.28 10.89
CA SER A 336 -14.62 7.67 10.54
C SER A 336 -13.92 7.83 9.19
N GLU A 337 -13.51 6.73 8.57
CA GLU A 337 -12.81 6.68 7.29
C GLU A 337 -13.52 7.49 6.19
N GLN A 338 -14.85 7.32 6.02
CA GLN A 338 -15.61 8.04 4.99
C GLN A 338 -15.50 9.56 5.13
N ILE A 339 -15.51 10.06 6.38
CA ILE A 339 -15.35 11.49 6.65
C ILE A 339 -13.91 11.94 6.36
N VAL A 340 -12.90 11.14 6.76
CA VAL A 340 -11.50 11.41 6.46
C VAL A 340 -11.27 11.43 4.95
N VAL A 341 -11.70 10.40 4.23
CA VAL A 341 -11.59 10.34 2.76
C VAL A 341 -12.23 11.55 2.12
N ALA A 342 -13.46 11.92 2.54
CA ALA A 342 -14.14 13.07 2.00
C ALA A 342 -13.39 14.40 2.23
N THR A 343 -12.81 14.61 3.42
CA THR A 343 -12.05 15.82 3.71
C THR A 343 -10.68 15.88 3.01
N LEU A 344 -10.10 14.74 2.64
CA LEU A 344 -8.81 14.68 1.96
C LEU A 344 -8.92 14.62 0.42
N THR A 345 -10.10 14.28 -0.13
CA THR A 345 -10.30 14.15 -1.58
C THR A 345 -11.23 15.19 -2.19
N ARG A 346 -12.07 15.86 -1.38
CA ARG A 346 -13.02 16.88 -1.83
C ARG A 346 -12.47 18.28 -1.62
N LYS A 347 -13.16 19.26 -2.19
CA LYS A 347 -12.81 20.69 -2.14
C LYS A 347 -13.71 21.44 -1.18
N VAL A 348 -13.24 22.61 -0.75
CA VAL A 348 -14.08 23.59 -0.04
C VAL A 348 -15.29 23.94 -0.92
N GLY A 349 -16.47 23.86 -0.35
CA GLY A 349 -17.76 24.07 -1.04
C GLY A 349 -18.46 22.80 -1.48
N ASP A 350 -17.76 21.66 -1.56
CA ASP A 350 -18.39 20.36 -1.80
C ASP A 350 -19.28 19.95 -0.63
N THR A 351 -20.27 19.09 -0.90
CA THR A 351 -21.24 18.67 0.09
C THR A 351 -21.11 17.19 0.44
N LEU A 352 -21.44 16.86 1.69
CA LEU A 352 -21.65 15.52 2.21
C LEU A 352 -23.10 15.35 2.60
N GLU A 353 -23.77 14.33 2.11
CA GLU A 353 -25.09 13.93 2.62
C GLU A 353 -24.89 13.05 3.87
N LEU A 354 -25.43 13.47 5.00
CA LEU A 354 -25.30 12.77 6.27
C LEU A 354 -26.67 12.34 6.79
N THR A 355 -26.88 11.02 6.93
CA THR A 355 -28.03 10.50 7.67
C THR A 355 -27.62 10.32 9.13
N TYR A 356 -28.44 10.83 10.06
CA TYR A 356 -28.15 10.75 11.48
C TYR A 356 -29.41 10.41 12.29
N VAL A 357 -29.23 9.89 13.49
CA VAL A 357 -30.26 9.62 14.47
C VAL A 357 -30.10 10.57 15.65
N ARG A 358 -31.18 11.27 16.01
CA ARG A 358 -31.28 12.15 17.18
C ARG A 358 -32.52 11.76 18.01
N ALA A 359 -32.33 11.42 19.28
CA ALA A 359 -33.42 11.01 20.17
C ALA A 359 -34.32 9.93 19.54
N GLY A 360 -33.73 8.95 18.86
CA GLY A 360 -34.47 7.85 18.21
C GLY A 360 -35.08 8.17 16.85
N THR A 361 -35.03 9.43 16.40
CA THR A 361 -35.60 9.84 15.09
C THR A 361 -34.47 9.98 14.07
N SER A 362 -34.63 9.34 12.91
CA SER A 362 -33.70 9.45 11.76
C SER A 362 -34.02 10.71 10.95
N ALA A 363 -32.96 11.40 10.51
CA ALA A 363 -33.04 12.55 9.63
C ALA A 363 -31.82 12.60 8.71
N THR A 364 -31.92 13.35 7.60
CA THR A 364 -30.82 13.58 6.66
C THR A 364 -30.53 15.07 6.57
N THR A 365 -29.24 15.42 6.44
CA THR A 365 -28.79 16.80 6.23
C THR A 365 -27.65 16.84 5.22
N SER A 366 -27.51 17.98 4.53
CA SER A 366 -26.36 18.25 3.66
C SER A 366 -25.36 19.15 4.39
N LEU A 367 -24.14 18.66 4.56
CA LEU A 367 -23.04 19.40 5.17
C LEU A 367 -22.11 19.93 4.05
N THR A 368 -21.98 21.26 3.97
CA THR A 368 -21.03 21.88 3.04
C THR A 368 -19.66 22.00 3.68
N LEU A 369 -18.65 21.42 3.06
CA LEU A 369 -17.26 21.48 3.50
C LEU A 369 -16.74 22.92 3.46
N ALA A 370 -16.01 23.36 4.47
CA ALA A 370 -15.44 24.70 4.55
C ALA A 370 -13.92 24.67 4.66
N ALA A 371 -13.27 25.82 4.45
CA ALA A 371 -11.85 25.97 4.75
C ALA A 371 -11.59 25.70 6.23
N PRO A 372 -10.40 25.16 6.59
CA PRO A 372 -10.01 24.80 7.95
C PRO A 372 -9.89 26.01 8.88
#